data_29440b72ca3103c7f3f74042219c65d4
#
_entry.id   29440b72ca3103c7f3f74042219c65d4
#
_cell.length_a   1.000
_cell.length_b   1.000
_cell.length_c   1.000
_cell.angle_alpha   90.00
_cell.angle_beta   90.00
_cell.angle_gamma   90.00
#
_symmetry.space_group_name_H-M   'P 1'
#
loop_
_entity.id
_entity.type
_entity.pdbx_description
1 polymer ?
#
loop_
_entity_poly.entity_id
_entity_poly.type
_entity_poly.pdbx_seq_one_letter_code
_entity_poly.pdbx_strand_id
1 'polypeptide(L)'
;MLGVIIGIVAILLGASIILRRAGVPAGGHRLVQIFSSRFMGIILVLIGGFMLLSSSFILVDANSVGHLKRIYAFEELPEGRIIALDGEKGPQAQILGPGFHFIPLVRVLYDFEEWDVVTIPEGYYGQLTALDGDAMPSGMFMAPAIADADVGDMLKADSFLTKGGLRGPQETVLKPGQYRLNRYLFDIRLDENTNATIIPAGHVGVVKSNVSQPGINCIEEEVSASSVSREALTVPLVPRGCVGIWKDPLFPGAYYLNRQAYEVTLVDTRVQTWEYKGGYVKRIIDLSVDQQGNIQQNERSVQEEIPSDAADRAVYVKVEGWDIPLELRALVQVDPDNAPVVVGSVGGLEEIENRILTPAIRSIVRNVAGASIRVQDKNADGTPVQPATYTVRPTKVLDL
;
A
#
# COMPACT_ATOMS: atom_id res chain seq x y z
N MET A 1 15.96 -37.17 -23.38
CA MET A 1 15.76 -37.61 -24.77
C MET A 1 16.59 -38.85 -25.13
N LEU A 2 17.93 -38.81 -25.07
CA LEU A 2 18.78 -39.95 -25.50
C LEU A 2 18.43 -41.27 -24.78
N GLY A 3 18.24 -41.25 -23.46
CA GLY A 3 17.88 -42.44 -22.67
C GLY A 3 16.55 -43.09 -23.08
N VAL A 4 15.54 -42.28 -23.44
CA VAL A 4 14.26 -42.79 -23.90
C VAL A 4 14.37 -43.46 -25.29
N ILE A 5 15.11 -42.84 -26.18
CA ILE A 5 15.37 -43.41 -27.51
C ILE A 5 16.10 -44.76 -27.37
N ILE A 6 17.14 -44.81 -26.52
CA ILE A 6 17.86 -46.04 -26.23
C ILE A 6 16.92 -47.08 -25.59
N GLY A 7 16.04 -46.66 -24.67
CA GLY A 7 15.05 -47.52 -24.02
C GLY A 7 14.06 -48.13 -25.05
N ILE A 8 13.53 -47.33 -25.95
CA ILE A 8 12.62 -47.80 -27.02
C ILE A 8 13.35 -48.78 -27.96
N VAL A 9 14.58 -48.42 -28.38
CA VAL A 9 15.39 -49.29 -29.24
C VAL A 9 15.69 -50.61 -28.52
N ALA A 10 16.02 -50.60 -27.26
CA ALA A 10 16.28 -51.79 -26.45
C ALA A 10 15.02 -52.68 -26.36
N ILE A 11 13.83 -52.10 -26.14
CA ILE A 11 12.57 -52.84 -26.12
C ILE A 11 12.28 -53.48 -27.46
N LEU A 12 12.43 -52.73 -28.58
CA LEU A 12 12.15 -53.20 -29.91
C LEU A 12 13.13 -54.34 -30.30
N LEU A 13 14.42 -54.18 -29.99
CA LEU A 13 15.42 -55.21 -30.22
C LEU A 13 15.13 -56.44 -29.36
N GLY A 14 14.87 -56.27 -28.07
CA GLY A 14 14.53 -57.34 -27.13
C GLY A 14 13.27 -58.11 -27.57
N ALA A 15 12.21 -57.39 -27.96
CA ALA A 15 10.98 -57.98 -28.51
C ALA A 15 11.25 -58.75 -29.79
N SER A 16 12.06 -58.21 -30.70
CA SER A 16 12.41 -58.89 -31.96
C SER A 16 13.18 -60.20 -31.73
N ILE A 17 14.06 -60.26 -30.73
CA ILE A 17 14.80 -61.45 -30.31
C ILE A 17 13.85 -62.49 -29.72
N ILE A 18 12.91 -62.09 -28.89
CA ILE A 18 11.92 -63.01 -28.26
C ILE A 18 10.97 -63.57 -29.30
N LEU A 19 10.51 -62.79 -30.27
CA LEU A 19 9.55 -63.18 -31.28
C LEU A 19 10.16 -64.00 -32.44
N ARG A 20 11.51 -63.88 -32.65
CA ARG A 20 12.16 -64.68 -33.67
C ARG A 20 12.04 -66.17 -33.39
N ARG A 21 11.32 -66.87 -34.23
CA ARG A 21 11.19 -68.36 -34.24
C ARG A 21 12.43 -69.06 -34.80
N ALA A 22 13.48 -68.37 -35.20
CA ALA A 22 14.65 -68.89 -35.86
C ALA A 22 15.48 -69.74 -34.92
N GLY A 23 15.66 -71.01 -35.29
CA GLY A 23 16.64 -71.90 -34.61
C GLY A 23 18.03 -71.25 -34.68
N VAL A 24 18.74 -71.28 -33.59
CA VAL A 24 20.13 -70.83 -33.54
C VAL A 24 20.96 -71.72 -34.43
N PRO A 25 21.75 -71.26 -35.44
CA PRO A 25 22.59 -72.12 -36.20
C PRO A 25 23.64 -72.76 -35.31
N ALA A 26 23.67 -74.13 -35.39
CA ALA A 26 24.57 -74.93 -34.55
C ALA A 26 26.03 -74.79 -35.03
N GLY A 27 26.68 -73.67 -34.85
CA GLY A 27 28.03 -73.43 -35.33
C GLY A 27 28.57 -72.02 -35.02
N GLY A 28 27.81 -71.14 -34.34
CA GLY A 28 28.24 -69.77 -34.02
C GLY A 28 29.10 -69.68 -32.72
N HIS A 29 29.97 -68.67 -32.67
CA HIS A 29 30.73 -68.35 -31.44
C HIS A 29 29.80 -68.27 -30.26
N ARG A 30 30.20 -68.76 -29.07
CA ARG A 30 29.45 -68.75 -27.81
C ARG A 30 28.82 -67.37 -27.48
N LEU A 31 29.49 -66.26 -27.84
CA LEU A 31 28.94 -64.91 -27.69
C LEU A 31 27.71 -64.66 -28.52
N VAL A 32 27.65 -65.14 -29.77
CA VAL A 32 26.49 -65.02 -30.68
C VAL A 32 25.31 -65.83 -30.16
N GLN A 33 25.53 -67.00 -29.54
CA GLN A 33 24.47 -67.80 -28.92
C GLN A 33 23.88 -67.12 -27.67
N ILE A 34 24.70 -66.45 -26.84
CA ILE A 34 24.23 -65.67 -25.68
C ILE A 34 23.41 -64.46 -26.12
N PHE A 35 23.88 -63.69 -27.09
CA PHE A 35 23.19 -62.50 -27.61
C PHE A 35 21.89 -62.84 -28.37
N SER A 36 21.75 -64.04 -28.93
CA SER A 36 20.54 -64.50 -29.61
C SER A 36 19.57 -65.24 -28.69
N SER A 37 19.88 -65.42 -27.40
CA SER A 37 19.02 -66.13 -26.45
C SER A 37 17.81 -65.31 -26.09
N ARG A 38 16.64 -65.96 -25.90
CA ARG A 38 15.44 -65.32 -25.38
C ARG A 38 15.64 -64.61 -24.05
N PHE A 39 16.59 -65.11 -23.26
CA PHE A 39 16.99 -64.50 -21.99
C PHE A 39 17.58 -63.09 -22.17
N MET A 40 18.45 -62.90 -23.16
CA MET A 40 19.00 -61.60 -23.53
C MET A 40 17.89 -60.65 -24.03
N GLY A 41 16.92 -61.18 -24.81
CA GLY A 41 15.77 -60.39 -25.20
C GLY A 41 14.92 -59.87 -24.04
N ILE A 42 14.71 -60.72 -23.02
CA ILE A 42 14.00 -60.34 -21.79
C ILE A 42 14.78 -59.26 -21.01
N ILE A 43 16.13 -59.40 -20.88
CA ILE A 43 16.97 -58.42 -20.22
C ILE A 43 16.91 -57.08 -20.94
N LEU A 44 16.96 -57.04 -22.26
CA LEU A 44 16.85 -55.79 -23.03
C LEU A 44 15.48 -55.11 -22.85
N VAL A 45 14.40 -55.86 -22.81
CA VAL A 45 13.04 -55.33 -22.56
C VAL A 45 12.96 -54.78 -21.14
N LEU A 46 13.53 -55.45 -20.12
CA LEU A 46 13.55 -54.97 -18.77
C LEU A 46 14.38 -53.67 -18.60
N ILE A 47 15.57 -53.65 -19.21
CA ILE A 47 16.43 -52.44 -19.19
C ILE A 47 15.72 -51.29 -19.91
N GLY A 48 15.15 -51.53 -21.07
CA GLY A 48 14.42 -50.51 -21.83
C GLY A 48 13.17 -50.00 -21.07
N GLY A 49 12.43 -50.94 -20.46
CA GLY A 49 11.29 -50.62 -19.60
C GLY A 49 11.71 -49.77 -18.38
N PHE A 50 12.81 -50.15 -17.73
CA PHE A 50 13.36 -49.38 -16.61
C PHE A 50 13.80 -47.96 -17.01
N MET A 51 14.43 -47.79 -18.18
CA MET A 51 14.79 -46.49 -18.75
C MET A 51 13.57 -45.62 -19.05
N LEU A 52 12.50 -46.17 -19.59
CA LEU A 52 11.25 -45.44 -19.80
C LEU A 52 10.58 -45.07 -18.51
N LEU A 53 10.49 -46.00 -17.55
CA LEU A 53 9.95 -45.72 -16.21
C LEU A 53 10.74 -44.65 -15.50
N SER A 54 12.08 -44.70 -15.53
CA SER A 54 12.93 -43.68 -14.86
C SER A 54 12.74 -42.28 -15.43
N SER A 55 12.33 -42.16 -16.72
CA SER A 55 11.99 -40.86 -17.34
C SER A 55 10.62 -40.31 -16.92
N SER A 56 9.83 -41.10 -16.17
CA SER A 56 8.47 -40.76 -15.77
C SER A 56 8.37 -40.22 -14.34
N PHE A 57 9.50 -40.10 -13.64
CA PHE A 57 9.53 -39.65 -12.25
C PHE A 57 10.18 -38.28 -12.09
N ILE A 58 9.55 -37.43 -11.26
CA ILE A 58 10.08 -36.17 -10.77
C ILE A 58 10.01 -36.19 -9.24
N LEU A 59 11.06 -35.69 -8.63
CA LEU A 59 11.12 -35.36 -7.22
C LEU A 59 11.18 -33.83 -7.09
N VAL A 60 10.30 -33.25 -6.29
CA VAL A 60 10.26 -31.83 -5.98
C VAL A 60 10.69 -31.64 -4.54
N ASP A 61 11.60 -30.69 -4.30
CA ASP A 61 12.12 -30.42 -2.97
C ASP A 61 11.04 -29.82 -2.04
N ALA A 62 11.27 -29.93 -0.71
CA ALA A 62 10.29 -29.54 0.30
C ALA A 62 9.92 -28.05 0.25
N ASN A 63 10.89 -27.20 -0.10
CA ASN A 63 10.73 -25.73 -0.13
C ASN A 63 10.52 -25.18 -1.54
N SER A 64 10.21 -26.06 -2.50
CA SER A 64 10.09 -25.69 -3.91
C SER A 64 8.72 -26.03 -4.48
N VAL A 65 8.49 -25.54 -5.66
CA VAL A 65 7.31 -25.78 -6.49
C VAL A 65 7.77 -26.18 -7.89
N GLY A 66 7.33 -27.33 -8.36
CA GLY A 66 7.63 -27.81 -9.70
C GLY A 66 6.68 -27.22 -10.74
N HIS A 67 7.23 -26.69 -11.81
CA HIS A 67 6.50 -26.17 -12.96
C HIS A 67 6.76 -27.06 -14.17
N LEU A 68 5.70 -27.38 -14.88
CA LEU A 68 5.76 -28.17 -16.10
C LEU A 68 5.47 -27.29 -17.31
N LYS A 69 6.35 -27.35 -18.30
CA LYS A 69 6.15 -26.69 -19.59
C LYS A 69 6.09 -27.75 -20.65
N ARG A 70 4.92 -27.98 -21.25
CA ARG A 70 4.72 -29.01 -22.27
C ARG A 70 5.39 -28.60 -23.56
N ILE A 71 6.31 -29.42 -24.03
CA ILE A 71 7.06 -29.18 -25.28
C ILE A 71 6.32 -29.78 -26.48
N TYR A 72 5.76 -30.99 -26.31
CA TYR A 72 5.07 -31.71 -27.36
C TYR A 72 3.59 -31.84 -26.99
N ALA A 73 2.75 -31.16 -27.76
CA ALA A 73 1.30 -31.28 -27.73
C ALA A 73 0.74 -31.19 -29.15
N PHE A 74 -0.45 -31.69 -29.34
CA PHE A 74 -1.17 -31.59 -30.62
C PHE A 74 -1.88 -30.26 -30.76
N GLU A 75 -2.21 -29.63 -29.61
CA GLU A 75 -2.92 -28.38 -29.51
C GLU A 75 -1.95 -27.25 -29.08
N GLU A 76 -2.05 -26.13 -29.77
CA GLU A 76 -1.31 -24.94 -29.45
C GLU A 76 -2.16 -24.05 -28.52
N LEU A 77 -1.48 -23.20 -27.74
CA LEU A 77 -2.18 -22.22 -26.91
C LEU A 77 -3.03 -21.26 -27.74
N PRO A 78 -4.24 -20.90 -27.27
CA PRO A 78 -5.02 -19.85 -27.90
C PRO A 78 -4.25 -18.51 -27.91
N GLU A 79 -4.52 -17.69 -28.94
CA GLU A 79 -3.88 -16.38 -29.06
C GLU A 79 -4.11 -15.52 -27.79
N GLY A 80 -3.03 -14.92 -27.29
CA GLY A 80 -3.05 -14.05 -26.11
C GLY A 80 -2.99 -14.79 -24.77
N ARG A 81 -2.97 -16.12 -24.74
CA ARG A 81 -2.77 -16.93 -23.52
C ARG A 81 -1.31 -17.35 -23.38
N ILE A 82 -0.86 -17.47 -22.14
CA ILE A 82 0.49 -17.94 -21.77
C ILE A 82 0.41 -19.30 -21.09
N ILE A 83 -0.66 -19.54 -20.32
CA ILE A 83 -0.86 -20.73 -19.49
C ILE A 83 -1.79 -21.73 -20.19
N ALA A 84 -1.36 -22.98 -20.27
CA ALA A 84 -2.13 -24.10 -20.77
C ALA A 84 -3.00 -24.71 -19.67
N LEU A 85 -4.30 -24.86 -19.93
CA LEU A 85 -5.27 -25.44 -18.98
C LEU A 85 -5.44 -26.95 -19.20
N ASP A 86 -5.63 -27.37 -20.44
CA ASP A 86 -6.03 -28.72 -20.81
C ASP A 86 -4.93 -29.51 -21.54
N GLY A 87 -3.67 -29.17 -21.29
CA GLY A 87 -2.53 -29.92 -21.85
C GLY A 87 -2.08 -29.46 -23.22
N GLU A 88 -2.40 -28.24 -23.60
CA GLU A 88 -1.82 -27.56 -24.77
C GLU A 88 -0.31 -27.37 -24.54
N LYS A 89 0.37 -26.99 -25.61
CA LYS A 89 1.81 -26.70 -25.60
C LYS A 89 2.07 -25.41 -24.79
N GLY A 90 3.02 -25.46 -23.87
CA GLY A 90 3.40 -24.30 -23.04
C GLY A 90 3.41 -24.60 -21.53
N PRO A 91 3.58 -23.55 -20.71
CA PRO A 91 3.51 -23.67 -19.24
C PRO A 91 2.13 -24.17 -18.82
N GLN A 92 2.11 -25.18 -17.97
CA GLN A 92 0.86 -25.78 -17.49
C GLN A 92 0.32 -25.02 -16.27
N ALA A 93 -1.00 -24.93 -16.15
CA ALA A 93 -1.67 -24.29 -15.00
C ALA A 93 -1.38 -25.04 -13.69
N GLN A 94 -1.35 -26.36 -13.76
CA GLN A 94 -1.04 -27.19 -12.59
C GLN A 94 0.42 -27.08 -12.19
N ILE A 95 0.66 -26.89 -10.89
CA ILE A 95 1.96 -26.91 -10.26
C ILE A 95 2.14 -28.21 -9.47
N LEU A 96 3.37 -28.68 -9.37
CA LEU A 96 3.72 -29.85 -8.57
C LEU A 96 4.17 -29.40 -7.19
N GLY A 97 3.49 -29.91 -6.13
CA GLY A 97 3.92 -29.72 -4.76
C GLY A 97 5.15 -30.57 -4.42
N PRO A 98 5.71 -30.41 -3.19
CA PRO A 98 6.82 -31.23 -2.72
C PRO A 98 6.52 -32.72 -2.76
N GLY A 99 7.55 -33.51 -3.08
CA GLY A 99 7.45 -34.96 -3.05
C GLY A 99 7.64 -35.62 -4.41
N PHE A 100 7.23 -36.88 -4.46
CA PHE A 100 7.42 -37.74 -5.59
C PHE A 100 6.20 -37.73 -6.52
N HIS A 101 6.43 -37.45 -7.80
CA HIS A 101 5.39 -37.39 -8.82
C HIS A 101 5.68 -38.38 -9.95
N PHE A 102 4.66 -39.15 -10.32
CA PHE A 102 4.70 -40.04 -11.47
C PHE A 102 3.85 -39.47 -12.59
N ILE A 103 4.49 -39.04 -13.67
CA ILE A 103 3.84 -38.54 -14.87
C ILE A 103 4.51 -39.25 -16.06
N PRO A 104 3.79 -40.06 -16.87
CA PRO A 104 4.37 -40.85 -17.94
C PRO A 104 5.22 -39.97 -18.87
N LEU A 105 6.48 -40.37 -19.10
CA LEU A 105 7.43 -39.72 -20.01
C LEU A 105 7.62 -38.19 -19.72
N VAL A 106 7.47 -37.76 -18.48
CA VAL A 106 7.52 -36.35 -18.12
C VAL A 106 8.82 -35.68 -18.59
N ARG A 107 9.97 -36.33 -18.47
CA ARG A 107 11.27 -35.78 -18.92
C ARG A 107 11.44 -35.72 -20.44
N VAL A 108 10.46 -36.23 -21.19
CA VAL A 108 10.44 -36.17 -22.65
C VAL A 108 9.42 -35.18 -23.16
N LEU A 109 8.22 -35.22 -22.58
CA LEU A 109 7.08 -34.43 -23.02
C LEU A 109 7.09 -33.01 -22.41
N TYR A 110 7.73 -32.85 -21.25
CA TYR A 110 7.76 -31.61 -20.53
C TYR A 110 9.18 -31.14 -20.23
N ASP A 111 9.37 -29.86 -20.20
CA ASP A 111 10.47 -29.17 -19.52
C ASP A 111 10.04 -28.94 -18.08
N PHE A 112 10.90 -29.34 -17.13
CA PHE A 112 10.62 -29.24 -15.70
C PHE A 112 11.51 -28.16 -15.10
N GLU A 113 10.88 -27.18 -14.47
CA GLU A 113 11.55 -26.12 -13.73
C GLU A 113 11.10 -26.15 -12.29
N GLU A 114 12.03 -25.96 -11.39
CA GLU A 114 11.81 -25.91 -9.95
C GLU A 114 12.10 -24.52 -9.44
N TRP A 115 11.15 -23.94 -8.72
CA TRP A 115 11.24 -22.59 -8.19
C TRP A 115 10.94 -22.61 -6.71
N ASP A 116 11.67 -21.77 -5.94
CA ASP A 116 11.47 -21.65 -4.51
C ASP A 116 10.06 -21.15 -4.16
N VAL A 117 9.54 -21.62 -3.01
CA VAL A 117 8.31 -21.12 -2.40
C VAL A 117 8.48 -19.63 -2.10
N VAL A 118 7.49 -18.83 -2.50
CA VAL A 118 7.49 -17.39 -2.21
C VAL A 118 7.24 -17.20 -0.73
N THR A 119 8.20 -16.58 -0.03
CA THR A 119 8.09 -16.26 1.39
C THR A 119 7.97 -14.75 1.55
N ILE A 120 6.88 -14.30 2.18
CA ILE A 120 6.63 -12.90 2.48
C ILE A 120 6.86 -12.70 3.98
N PRO A 121 7.87 -11.90 4.38
CA PRO A 121 8.18 -11.64 5.78
C PRO A 121 7.10 -10.76 6.45
N GLU A 122 7.07 -10.80 7.78
CA GLU A 122 6.20 -9.90 8.56
C GLU A 122 6.54 -8.43 8.29
N GLY A 123 5.51 -7.60 8.26
CA GLY A 123 5.65 -6.18 7.96
C GLY A 123 5.73 -5.85 6.46
N TYR A 124 5.71 -6.85 5.58
CA TYR A 124 5.68 -6.69 4.13
C TYR A 124 4.47 -7.37 3.50
N TYR A 125 4.13 -7.00 2.29
CA TYR A 125 3.14 -7.69 1.48
C TYR A 125 3.69 -7.96 0.08
N GLY A 126 3.24 -9.06 -0.53
CA GLY A 126 3.56 -9.37 -1.92
C GLY A 126 2.59 -8.65 -2.86
N GLN A 127 3.11 -7.80 -3.73
CA GLN A 127 2.31 -7.19 -4.79
C GLN A 127 2.22 -8.13 -5.98
N LEU A 128 1.00 -8.48 -6.37
CA LEU A 128 0.73 -9.41 -7.45
C LEU A 128 0.52 -8.71 -8.79
N THR A 129 1.08 -9.31 -9.85
CA THR A 129 0.74 -8.99 -11.23
C THR A 129 0.43 -10.29 -11.95
N ALA A 130 -0.78 -10.43 -12.50
CA ALA A 130 -1.13 -11.57 -13.33
C ALA A 130 -0.61 -11.36 -14.76
N LEU A 131 0.18 -12.32 -15.25
CA LEU A 131 0.78 -12.28 -16.58
C LEU A 131 -0.17 -12.81 -17.66
N ASP A 132 -1.15 -13.63 -17.26
CA ASP A 132 -2.21 -14.18 -18.11
C ASP A 132 -3.59 -13.93 -17.49
N GLY A 133 -4.62 -14.06 -18.29
CA GLY A 133 -6.01 -13.80 -17.90
C GLY A 133 -6.75 -13.01 -18.96
N ASP A 134 -7.98 -12.64 -18.65
CA ASP A 134 -8.80 -11.81 -19.51
C ASP A 134 -8.28 -10.36 -19.56
N ALA A 135 -8.57 -9.67 -20.66
CA ALA A 135 -8.15 -8.29 -20.81
C ALA A 135 -8.88 -7.40 -19.80
N MET A 136 -8.13 -6.48 -19.19
CA MET A 136 -8.70 -5.52 -18.24
C MET A 136 -9.70 -4.60 -18.96
N PRO A 137 -10.91 -4.38 -18.42
CA PRO A 137 -11.89 -3.45 -18.98
C PRO A 137 -11.33 -2.03 -19.11
N SER A 138 -11.84 -1.28 -20.09
CA SER A 138 -11.45 0.11 -20.30
C SER A 138 -11.78 0.96 -19.06
N GLY A 139 -10.84 1.78 -18.64
CA GLY A 139 -10.95 2.63 -17.44
C GLY A 139 -10.49 1.98 -16.13
N MET A 140 -10.15 0.70 -16.14
CA MET A 140 -9.52 0.02 -15.01
C MET A 140 -8.01 -0.11 -15.26
N PHE A 141 -7.19 0.20 -14.26
CA PHE A 141 -5.74 0.00 -14.33
C PHE A 141 -5.28 -1.14 -13.42
N MET A 142 -6.17 -1.67 -12.60
CA MET A 142 -5.89 -2.71 -11.62
C MET A 142 -7.12 -3.61 -11.47
N ALA A 143 -6.91 -4.93 -11.37
CA ALA A 143 -7.99 -5.88 -11.13
C ALA A 143 -8.54 -5.73 -9.72
N PRO A 144 -9.87 -5.84 -9.51
CA PRO A 144 -10.51 -5.62 -8.22
C PRO A 144 -9.99 -6.55 -7.12
N ALA A 145 -10.05 -6.07 -5.87
CA ALA A 145 -9.69 -6.87 -4.71
C ALA A 145 -10.60 -8.11 -4.58
N ILE A 146 -9.98 -9.21 -4.21
CA ILE A 146 -10.65 -10.47 -3.90
C ILE A 146 -10.68 -10.63 -2.38
N ALA A 147 -11.76 -11.18 -1.85
CA ALA A 147 -11.90 -11.43 -0.41
C ALA A 147 -10.77 -12.33 0.11
N ASP A 148 -10.28 -12.06 1.31
CA ASP A 148 -9.17 -12.82 1.93
C ASP A 148 -9.40 -14.34 1.95
N ALA A 149 -10.65 -14.78 2.12
CA ALA A 149 -11.03 -16.19 2.11
C ALA A 149 -10.80 -16.87 0.75
N ASP A 150 -10.90 -16.11 -0.34
CA ASP A 150 -10.84 -16.61 -1.72
C ASP A 150 -9.45 -16.45 -2.35
N VAL A 151 -8.51 -15.79 -1.68
CA VAL A 151 -7.14 -15.58 -2.18
C VAL A 151 -6.45 -16.91 -2.48
N GLY A 152 -6.63 -17.93 -1.63
CA GLY A 152 -6.07 -19.25 -1.86
C GLY A 152 -6.58 -19.95 -3.13
N ASP A 153 -7.81 -19.65 -3.54
CA ASP A 153 -8.39 -20.16 -4.77
C ASP A 153 -7.96 -19.33 -6.00
N MET A 154 -7.84 -18.01 -5.83
CA MET A 154 -7.25 -17.11 -6.82
C MET A 154 -5.84 -17.53 -7.23
N LEU A 155 -5.02 -17.98 -6.27
CA LEU A 155 -3.63 -18.36 -6.55
C LEU A 155 -3.49 -19.67 -7.34
N LYS A 156 -4.56 -20.44 -7.48
CA LYS A 156 -4.61 -21.61 -8.38
C LYS A 156 -4.83 -21.13 -9.81
N ALA A 157 -3.90 -21.41 -10.69
CA ALA A 157 -3.92 -20.90 -12.05
C ALA A 157 -5.14 -21.36 -12.86
N ASP A 158 -5.58 -22.60 -12.67
CA ASP A 158 -6.79 -23.15 -13.28
C ASP A 158 -8.05 -22.42 -12.82
N SER A 159 -8.18 -22.19 -11.52
CA SER A 159 -9.31 -21.46 -10.95
C SER A 159 -9.32 -19.98 -11.37
N PHE A 160 -8.17 -19.31 -11.34
CA PHE A 160 -8.04 -17.93 -11.76
C PHE A 160 -8.47 -17.72 -13.22
N LEU A 161 -7.94 -18.53 -14.12
CA LEU A 161 -8.20 -18.40 -15.55
C LEU A 161 -9.63 -18.79 -15.94
N THR A 162 -10.21 -19.84 -15.31
CA THR A 162 -11.56 -20.29 -15.60
C THR A 162 -12.64 -19.38 -15.01
N LYS A 163 -12.35 -18.67 -13.92
CA LYS A 163 -13.28 -17.70 -13.32
C LYS A 163 -13.19 -16.29 -13.90
N GLY A 164 -12.44 -16.10 -14.98
CA GLY A 164 -12.29 -14.81 -15.64
C GLY A 164 -11.34 -13.85 -14.92
N GLY A 165 -10.26 -14.39 -14.36
CA GLY A 165 -9.19 -13.58 -13.74
C GLY A 165 -8.61 -12.59 -14.74
N LEU A 166 -8.42 -11.34 -14.31
CA LEU A 166 -7.95 -10.26 -15.16
C LEU A 166 -6.43 -10.19 -15.19
N ARG A 167 -5.86 -10.07 -16.38
CA ARG A 167 -4.43 -9.86 -16.57
C ARG A 167 -4.02 -8.45 -16.19
N GLY A 168 -2.87 -8.31 -15.49
CA GLY A 168 -2.30 -7.05 -15.08
C GLY A 168 -2.13 -6.95 -13.56
N PRO A 169 -1.86 -5.74 -13.03
CA PRO A 169 -1.72 -5.50 -11.61
C PRO A 169 -2.99 -5.91 -10.86
N GLN A 170 -2.82 -6.56 -9.71
CA GLN A 170 -3.92 -6.98 -8.84
C GLN A 170 -3.98 -6.04 -7.63
N GLU A 171 -5.20 -5.62 -7.25
CA GLU A 171 -5.42 -4.87 -6.01
C GLU A 171 -5.14 -5.75 -4.78
N THR A 172 -5.52 -7.02 -4.88
CA THR A 172 -5.25 -8.04 -3.87
C THR A 172 -3.75 -8.19 -3.62
N VAL A 173 -3.35 -8.12 -2.37
CA VAL A 173 -1.97 -8.32 -1.93
C VAL A 173 -1.83 -9.60 -1.14
N LEU A 174 -0.66 -10.24 -1.21
CA LEU A 174 -0.34 -11.39 -0.37
C LEU A 174 0.18 -10.92 0.97
N LYS A 175 -0.48 -11.35 2.05
CA LYS A 175 -0.07 -11.09 3.44
C LYS A 175 1.16 -11.92 3.81
N PRO A 176 1.84 -11.65 4.96
CA PRO A 176 2.94 -12.47 5.42
C PRO A 176 2.61 -13.97 5.44
N GLY A 177 3.52 -14.78 4.92
CA GLY A 177 3.32 -16.22 4.81
C GLY A 177 4.14 -16.85 3.68
N GLN A 178 3.88 -18.14 3.46
CA GLN A 178 4.52 -18.91 2.39
C GLN A 178 3.48 -19.31 1.35
N TYR A 179 3.80 -19.05 0.08
CA TYR A 179 2.88 -19.25 -1.02
C TYR A 179 3.50 -20.13 -2.10
N ARG A 180 2.75 -21.19 -2.47
CA ARG A 180 3.03 -22.02 -3.62
C ARG A 180 2.11 -21.60 -4.75
N LEU A 181 2.65 -20.99 -5.78
CA LEU A 181 1.88 -20.44 -6.88
C LEU A 181 2.59 -20.64 -8.21
N ASN A 182 1.83 -20.53 -9.28
CA ASN A 182 2.36 -20.63 -10.62
C ASN A 182 3.09 -19.33 -11.01
N ARG A 183 4.42 -19.42 -11.11
CA ARG A 183 5.28 -18.27 -11.43
C ARG A 183 5.18 -17.80 -12.88
N TYR A 184 4.62 -18.60 -13.77
CA TYR A 184 4.29 -18.18 -15.13
C TYR A 184 2.99 -17.37 -15.17
N LEU A 185 2.10 -17.56 -14.17
CA LEU A 185 0.87 -16.79 -14.07
C LEU A 185 1.04 -15.54 -13.24
N PHE A 186 1.72 -15.63 -12.10
CA PHE A 186 1.87 -14.52 -11.17
C PHE A 186 3.32 -14.09 -11.03
N ASP A 187 3.59 -12.83 -11.33
CA ASP A 187 4.79 -12.13 -10.88
C ASP A 187 4.51 -11.47 -9.52
N ILE A 188 5.49 -11.62 -8.61
CA ILE A 188 5.39 -11.06 -7.26
C ILE A 188 6.53 -10.09 -7.05
N ARG A 189 6.15 -8.88 -6.73
CA ARG A 189 7.08 -7.85 -6.32
C ARG A 189 7.11 -7.74 -4.80
N LEU A 190 8.32 -7.79 -4.25
CA LEU A 190 8.61 -7.60 -2.84
C LEU A 190 9.82 -6.66 -2.74
N ASP A 191 9.59 -5.41 -2.38
CA ASP A 191 10.62 -4.38 -2.27
C ASP A 191 10.33 -3.43 -1.08
N GLU A 192 11.16 -2.40 -0.93
CA GLU A 192 10.99 -1.40 0.13
C GLU A 192 9.65 -0.64 0.07
N ASN A 193 8.98 -0.63 -1.07
CA ASN A 193 7.68 0.02 -1.24
C ASN A 193 6.50 -0.89 -0.86
N THR A 194 6.75 -2.17 -0.57
CA THR A 194 5.72 -3.14 -0.19
C THR A 194 5.62 -3.33 1.33
N ASN A 195 6.03 -2.32 2.11
CA ASN A 195 5.86 -2.31 3.56
C ASN A 195 4.40 -2.11 3.95
N ALA A 196 3.98 -2.79 5.03
CA ALA A 196 2.70 -2.53 5.67
C ALA A 196 2.59 -1.05 6.07
N THR A 197 1.39 -0.49 5.91
CA THR A 197 1.08 0.85 6.39
C THR A 197 0.81 0.77 7.89
N ILE A 198 1.69 1.37 8.69
CA ILE A 198 1.56 1.38 10.15
C ILE A 198 0.97 2.71 10.57
N ILE A 199 -0.14 2.65 11.29
CA ILE A 199 -0.77 3.82 11.92
C ILE A 199 -0.48 3.76 13.41
N PRO A 200 0.37 4.67 13.93
CA PRO A 200 0.74 4.68 15.34
C PRO A 200 -0.41 5.18 16.24
N ALA A 201 -0.33 4.89 17.54
CA ALA A 201 -1.26 5.41 18.50
C ALA A 201 -1.27 6.95 18.50
N GLY A 202 -2.44 7.56 18.60
CA GLY A 202 -2.62 9.02 18.54
C GLY A 202 -2.69 9.57 17.12
N HIS A 203 -2.68 8.72 16.09
CA HIS A 203 -2.86 9.11 14.70
C HIS A 203 -4.01 8.32 14.07
N VAL A 204 -4.55 8.85 13.00
CA VAL A 204 -5.46 8.15 12.09
C VAL A 204 -4.93 8.25 10.68
N GLY A 205 -5.25 7.24 9.86
CA GLY A 205 -4.88 7.20 8.45
C GLY A 205 -6.07 7.59 7.58
N VAL A 206 -5.94 8.65 6.82
CA VAL A 206 -6.92 9.04 5.79
C VAL A 206 -6.51 8.40 4.49
N VAL A 207 -7.41 7.59 3.91
CA VAL A 207 -7.15 6.84 2.69
C VAL A 207 -7.70 7.59 1.49
N LYS A 208 -6.85 7.80 0.50
CA LYS A 208 -7.21 8.21 -0.85
C LYS A 208 -7.10 6.99 -1.76
N SER A 209 -8.22 6.58 -2.33
CA SER A 209 -8.29 5.44 -3.25
C SER A 209 -8.27 5.89 -4.69
N ASN A 210 -7.48 5.20 -5.52
CA ASN A 210 -7.46 5.36 -6.96
C ASN A 210 -8.25 4.23 -7.67
N VAL A 211 -8.83 3.29 -6.92
CA VAL A 211 -9.57 2.14 -7.43
C VAL A 211 -10.97 2.10 -6.84
N SER A 212 -11.91 1.51 -7.57
CA SER A 212 -13.27 1.24 -7.09
C SER A 212 -13.52 -0.26 -7.06
N GLN A 213 -14.17 -0.71 -6.01
CA GLN A 213 -14.61 -2.10 -5.89
C GLN A 213 -15.97 -2.28 -6.55
N PRO A 214 -16.18 -3.34 -7.34
CA PRO A 214 -17.45 -3.59 -7.97
C PRO A 214 -18.55 -3.86 -6.95
N GLY A 215 -19.76 -3.35 -7.21
CA GLY A 215 -20.93 -3.59 -6.36
C GLY A 215 -21.09 -2.60 -5.19
N ILE A 216 -20.17 -1.67 -4.99
CA ILE A 216 -20.32 -0.61 -3.99
C ILE A 216 -21.00 0.61 -4.63
N ASN A 217 -21.98 1.16 -3.93
CA ASN A 217 -22.63 2.39 -4.37
C ASN A 217 -21.77 3.59 -3.98
N CYS A 218 -21.07 4.14 -4.97
CA CYS A 218 -20.14 5.25 -4.79
C CYS A 218 -20.87 6.60 -4.91
N ILE A 219 -21.74 6.89 -3.95
CA ILE A 219 -22.35 8.23 -3.83
C ILE A 219 -21.37 9.10 -3.02
N GLU A 220 -20.95 10.21 -3.62
CA GLU A 220 -20.20 11.24 -2.92
C GLU A 220 -21.09 11.92 -1.88
N GLU A 221 -20.63 11.97 -0.64
CA GLU A 221 -21.29 12.71 0.44
C GLU A 221 -20.50 14.00 0.67
N GLU A 222 -21.16 15.13 0.43
CA GLU A 222 -20.58 16.42 0.80
C GLU A 222 -20.64 16.60 2.31
N VAL A 223 -19.49 16.49 2.98
CA VAL A 223 -19.40 16.71 4.41
C VAL A 223 -18.88 18.11 4.68
N SER A 224 -19.67 18.88 5.42
CA SER A 224 -19.30 20.22 5.86
C SER A 224 -18.46 20.14 7.13
N ALA A 225 -17.24 20.67 7.09
CA ALA A 225 -16.47 20.92 8.30
C ALA A 225 -17.22 21.96 9.14
N SER A 226 -17.75 21.49 10.27
CA SER A 226 -18.60 22.16 11.23
C SER A 226 -18.36 23.65 11.48
N SER A 227 -19.43 24.41 11.41
CA SER A 227 -20.08 25.33 12.38
C SER A 227 -19.37 26.60 12.88
N VAL A 228 -18.11 26.91 12.66
CA VAL A 228 -17.45 28.10 13.20
C VAL A 228 -17.22 29.21 12.17
N SER A 229 -17.19 28.90 10.91
CA SER A 229 -17.08 29.90 9.84
C SER A 229 -18.28 29.86 8.91
N ARG A 230 -18.75 31.04 8.49
CA ARG A 230 -19.89 31.21 7.56
C ARG A 230 -19.66 30.58 6.17
N GLU A 231 -18.47 30.11 5.89
CA GLU A 231 -18.09 29.35 4.71
C GLU A 231 -17.72 27.95 5.17
N ALA A 232 -18.70 27.04 5.15
CA ALA A 232 -18.44 25.63 5.38
C ALA A 232 -17.56 25.12 4.24
N LEU A 233 -16.37 24.65 4.55
CA LEU A 233 -15.55 23.89 3.61
C LEU A 233 -16.26 22.56 3.38
N THR A 234 -16.84 22.39 2.20
CA THR A 234 -17.45 21.13 1.78
C THR A 234 -16.41 20.30 1.05
N VAL A 235 -16.29 19.04 1.43
CA VAL A 235 -15.35 18.10 0.82
C VAL A 235 -16.14 16.89 0.36
N PRO A 236 -15.99 16.48 -0.90
CA PRO A 236 -16.58 15.24 -1.38
C PRO A 236 -15.84 14.06 -0.76
N LEU A 237 -16.50 13.34 0.13
CA LEU A 237 -16.03 12.11 0.73
C LEU A 237 -16.81 10.93 0.16
N VAL A 238 -16.14 9.80 0.00
CA VAL A 238 -16.72 8.59 -0.57
C VAL A 238 -16.73 7.45 0.44
N PRO A 239 -17.64 6.49 0.31
CA PRO A 239 -17.58 5.25 1.09
C PRO A 239 -16.30 4.46 0.80
N ARG A 240 -15.92 3.62 1.75
CA ARG A 240 -14.77 2.70 1.58
C ARG A 240 -15.00 1.80 0.37
N GLY A 241 -13.97 1.65 -0.46
CA GLY A 241 -14.00 0.89 -1.70
C GLY A 241 -14.40 1.69 -2.95
N CYS A 242 -14.56 3.02 -2.82
CA CYS A 242 -14.78 3.94 -3.94
C CYS A 242 -13.55 4.78 -4.24
N VAL A 243 -13.44 5.27 -5.47
CA VAL A 243 -12.39 6.23 -5.86
C VAL A 243 -12.62 7.56 -5.16
N GLY A 244 -11.59 8.09 -4.51
CA GLY A 244 -11.66 9.34 -3.77
C GLY A 244 -11.15 9.21 -2.34
N ILE A 245 -11.43 10.20 -1.50
CA ILE A 245 -11.06 10.19 -0.09
C ILE A 245 -12.16 9.49 0.69
N TRP A 246 -11.78 8.43 1.42
CA TRP A 246 -12.73 7.67 2.22
C TRP A 246 -13.21 8.49 3.43
N LYS A 247 -14.52 8.42 3.68
CA LYS A 247 -15.16 9.05 4.84
C LYS A 247 -14.66 8.46 6.16
N ASP A 248 -14.47 7.13 6.18
CA ASP A 248 -14.05 6.42 7.38
C ASP A 248 -12.52 6.33 7.44
N PRO A 249 -11.84 6.96 8.42
CA PRO A 249 -10.40 6.86 8.57
C PRO A 249 -9.99 5.48 9.10
N LEU A 250 -8.73 5.12 8.91
CA LEU A 250 -8.14 3.94 9.50
C LEU A 250 -7.61 4.28 10.89
N PHE A 251 -7.96 3.47 11.88
CA PHE A 251 -7.49 3.58 13.25
C PHE A 251 -6.10 2.95 13.45
N PRO A 252 -5.44 3.15 14.62
CA PRO A 252 -4.14 2.58 14.89
C PRO A 252 -4.05 1.08 14.64
N GLY A 253 -3.03 0.67 13.90
CA GLY A 253 -2.84 -0.72 13.49
C GLY A 253 -1.89 -0.86 12.31
N ALA A 254 -1.69 -2.09 11.87
CA ALA A 254 -0.91 -2.43 10.67
C ALA A 254 -1.86 -2.89 9.56
N TYR A 255 -1.75 -2.28 8.40
CA TYR A 255 -2.61 -2.52 7.24
C TYR A 255 -1.77 -2.90 6.02
N TYR A 256 -2.14 -3.99 5.38
CA TYR A 256 -1.52 -4.43 4.13
C TYR A 256 -2.33 -3.86 2.96
N LEU A 257 -2.02 -2.63 2.58
CA LEU A 257 -2.69 -1.90 1.51
C LEU A 257 -1.76 -1.78 0.31
N ASN A 258 -2.29 -2.08 -0.88
CA ASN A 258 -1.56 -1.89 -2.12
C ASN A 258 -1.32 -0.39 -2.36
N ARG A 259 -0.07 0.06 -2.26
CA ARG A 259 0.29 1.49 -2.43
C ARG A 259 0.06 2.04 -3.84
N GLN A 260 -0.14 1.20 -4.83
CA GLN A 260 -0.56 1.65 -6.16
C GLN A 260 -2.06 2.00 -6.20
N ALA A 261 -2.86 1.31 -5.37
CA ALA A 261 -4.28 1.55 -5.25
C ALA A 261 -4.60 2.64 -4.21
N TYR A 262 -3.85 2.67 -3.12
CA TYR A 262 -4.17 3.46 -1.92
C TYR A 262 -3.00 4.33 -1.47
N GLU A 263 -3.29 5.59 -1.25
CA GLU A 263 -2.41 6.54 -0.57
C GLU A 263 -2.97 6.82 0.82
N VAL A 264 -2.14 6.73 1.86
CA VAL A 264 -2.56 6.94 3.25
C VAL A 264 -1.83 8.13 3.82
N THR A 265 -2.59 9.16 4.22
CA THR A 265 -2.08 10.35 4.91
C THR A 265 -2.31 10.18 6.40
N LEU A 266 -1.24 10.26 7.21
CA LEU A 266 -1.33 10.20 8.66
C LEU A 266 -1.73 11.58 9.22
N VAL A 267 -2.74 11.59 10.08
CA VAL A 267 -3.19 12.79 10.79
C VAL A 267 -3.03 12.56 12.29
N ASP A 268 -2.30 13.43 12.97
CA ASP A 268 -2.16 13.42 14.44
C ASP A 268 -3.45 13.92 15.07
N THR A 269 -4.04 13.11 15.96
CA THR A 269 -5.29 13.41 16.68
C THR A 269 -5.06 13.88 18.11
N ARG A 270 -3.80 14.00 18.53
CA ARG A 270 -3.45 14.56 19.83
C ARG A 270 -3.57 16.07 19.79
N VAL A 271 -3.68 16.68 20.98
CA VAL A 271 -3.66 18.13 21.11
C VAL A 271 -2.30 18.66 20.64
N GLN A 272 -2.31 19.49 19.62
CA GLN A 272 -1.16 20.23 19.11
C GLN A 272 -1.14 21.63 19.72
N THR A 273 0.04 22.14 20.01
CA THR A 273 0.23 23.48 20.54
C THR A 273 0.98 24.32 19.53
N TRP A 274 0.33 25.38 19.02
CA TRP A 274 0.96 26.34 18.13
C TRP A 274 1.21 27.64 18.87
N GLU A 275 2.47 28.04 18.96
CA GLU A 275 2.89 29.23 19.67
C GLU A 275 3.27 30.33 18.67
N TYR A 276 2.72 31.53 18.93
CA TYR A 276 3.02 32.76 18.19
C TYR A 276 3.84 33.62 19.11
N LYS A 277 5.17 33.58 19.02
CA LYS A 277 6.08 34.25 19.97
C LYS A 277 7.34 34.75 19.27
N GLY A 278 7.97 35.78 19.91
CA GLY A 278 9.21 36.38 19.41
C GLY A 278 9.03 37.24 18.15
N GLY A 279 10.12 37.56 17.48
CA GLY A 279 10.14 38.41 16.27
C GLY A 279 9.89 39.89 16.54
N TYR A 280 10.20 40.40 17.74
CA TYR A 280 10.06 41.80 18.13
C TYR A 280 11.28 42.34 18.88
N VAL A 281 11.37 43.66 18.96
CA VAL A 281 12.42 44.35 19.73
C VAL A 281 11.87 44.75 21.09
N LYS A 282 12.49 44.24 22.15
CA LYS A 282 12.15 44.59 23.54
C LYS A 282 13.03 45.74 23.99
N ARG A 283 12.39 46.85 24.37
CA ARG A 283 13.10 47.95 25.02
C ARG A 283 13.18 47.70 26.53
N ILE A 284 14.36 47.70 27.09
CA ILE A 284 14.64 47.55 28.49
C ILE A 284 15.21 48.88 29.00
N ILE A 285 14.57 49.42 30.04
CA ILE A 285 15.03 50.63 30.69
C ILE A 285 15.60 50.24 32.04
N ASP A 286 16.92 50.32 32.18
CA ASP A 286 17.62 50.08 33.44
C ASP A 286 17.77 51.38 34.16
N LEU A 287 17.17 51.50 35.33
CA LEU A 287 17.31 52.67 36.22
C LEU A 287 18.44 52.41 37.20
N SER A 288 19.42 53.29 37.23
CA SER A 288 20.52 53.28 38.21
C SER A 288 20.60 54.62 38.94
N VAL A 289 21.03 54.61 40.19
CA VAL A 289 21.23 55.84 40.96
C VAL A 289 22.73 56.09 41.04
N ASP A 290 23.16 57.26 40.64
CA ASP A 290 24.56 57.65 40.73
C ASP A 290 24.98 58.01 42.22
N GLN A 291 26.27 58.22 42.43
CA GLN A 291 26.81 58.49 43.76
C GLN A 291 26.28 59.85 44.35
N GLN A 292 25.66 60.65 43.52
CA GLN A 292 25.06 61.96 43.92
C GLN A 292 23.54 61.89 44.14
N GLY A 293 22.96 60.69 44.00
CA GLY A 293 21.53 60.44 44.19
C GLY A 293 20.63 60.74 43.00
N ASN A 294 21.23 61.01 41.80
CA ASN A 294 20.45 61.25 40.58
C ASN A 294 20.09 59.93 39.94
N ILE A 295 18.87 59.82 39.44
CA ILE A 295 18.41 58.64 38.66
C ILE A 295 18.96 58.75 37.23
N GLN A 296 19.79 57.77 36.85
CA GLN A 296 20.23 57.62 35.48
C GLN A 296 19.40 56.52 34.81
N GLN A 297 18.90 56.83 33.63
CA GLN A 297 18.15 55.93 32.77
C GLN A 297 19.06 55.44 31.66
N ASN A 298 19.33 54.14 31.62
CA ASN A 298 20.05 53.49 30.54
C ASN A 298 19.07 52.65 29.75
N GLU A 299 18.95 52.95 28.44
CA GLU A 299 18.04 52.27 27.55
C GLU A 299 18.82 51.31 26.66
N ARG A 300 18.37 50.07 26.63
CA ARG A 300 18.90 49.05 25.69
C ARG A 300 17.78 48.37 24.95
N SER A 301 18.04 48.04 23.69
CA SER A 301 17.14 47.27 22.85
C SER A 301 17.66 45.85 22.71
N VAL A 302 16.81 44.86 22.93
CA VAL A 302 17.11 43.44 22.79
C VAL A 302 16.19 42.87 21.71
N GLN A 303 16.77 42.25 20.68
CA GLN A 303 16.01 41.53 19.66
C GLN A 303 15.56 40.20 20.24
N GLU A 304 14.26 39.97 20.34
CA GLU A 304 13.67 38.69 20.67
C GLU A 304 13.51 37.90 19.39
N GLU A 305 14.33 36.84 19.21
CA GLU A 305 14.26 36.00 18.03
C GLU A 305 13.01 35.12 18.04
N ILE A 306 12.59 34.65 16.87
CA ILE A 306 11.50 33.67 16.74
C ILE A 306 12.07 32.30 17.10
N PRO A 307 11.59 31.63 18.15
CA PRO A 307 12.04 30.30 18.49
C PRO A 307 11.73 29.30 17.35
N SER A 308 12.57 28.29 17.19
CA SER A 308 12.42 27.27 16.13
C SER A 308 11.18 26.40 16.28
N ASP A 309 10.61 26.34 17.49
CA ASP A 309 9.38 25.63 17.84
C ASP A 309 8.11 26.50 17.72
N ALA A 310 8.27 27.79 17.41
CA ALA A 310 7.13 28.69 17.22
C ALA A 310 6.54 28.51 15.81
N ALA A 311 5.21 28.48 15.75
CA ALA A 311 4.45 28.46 14.50
C ALA A 311 4.68 29.74 13.68
N ASP A 312 4.75 30.88 14.36
CA ASP A 312 5.05 32.18 13.74
C ASP A 312 5.45 33.21 14.81
N ARG A 313 5.86 34.38 14.37
CA ARG A 313 6.15 35.53 15.24
C ARG A 313 4.92 36.00 16.01
N ALA A 314 5.13 36.75 17.09
CA ALA A 314 4.09 37.44 17.85
C ALA A 314 3.17 38.27 16.95
N VAL A 315 1.90 38.33 17.28
CA VAL A 315 0.90 39.09 16.53
C VAL A 315 0.93 40.54 16.94
N TYR A 316 1.27 41.44 15.99
CA TYR A 316 1.26 42.87 16.26
C TYR A 316 -0.16 43.42 16.19
N VAL A 317 -0.57 44.10 17.24
CA VAL A 317 -1.82 44.84 17.31
C VAL A 317 -1.55 46.33 17.51
N LYS A 318 -2.38 47.16 16.91
CA LYS A 318 -2.28 48.61 17.06
C LYS A 318 -3.34 49.11 18.00
N VAL A 319 -2.91 49.62 19.18
CA VAL A 319 -3.78 50.15 20.22
C VAL A 319 -3.35 51.57 20.55
N GLU A 320 -4.23 52.54 20.38
CA GLU A 320 -4.00 53.97 20.66
C GLU A 320 -2.71 54.55 20.00
N GLY A 321 -2.33 53.99 18.83
CA GLY A 321 -1.12 54.40 18.10
C GLY A 321 0.14 53.62 18.41
N TRP A 322 0.12 52.73 19.39
CA TRP A 322 1.23 51.86 19.77
C TRP A 322 1.13 50.51 19.07
N ASP A 323 2.24 50.01 18.57
CA ASP A 323 2.35 48.65 18.05
C ASP A 323 2.80 47.73 19.18
N ILE A 324 1.88 46.88 19.65
CA ILE A 324 2.09 45.96 20.77
C ILE A 324 2.21 44.54 20.24
N PRO A 325 3.33 43.83 20.47
CA PRO A 325 3.46 42.43 20.15
C PRO A 325 2.70 41.59 21.19
N LEU A 326 1.75 40.76 20.72
CA LEU A 326 1.02 39.81 21.53
C LEU A 326 1.53 38.39 21.27
N GLU A 327 1.96 37.72 22.31
CA GLU A 327 2.31 36.31 22.27
C GLU A 327 1.08 35.47 22.58
N LEU A 328 0.82 34.49 21.76
CA LEU A 328 -0.38 33.67 21.83
C LEU A 328 -0.01 32.18 21.73
N ARG A 329 -0.84 31.38 22.36
CA ARG A 329 -0.78 29.94 22.25
C ARG A 329 -2.15 29.43 21.79
N ALA A 330 -2.19 28.70 20.66
CA ALA A 330 -3.38 28.03 20.17
C ALA A 330 -3.27 26.53 20.46
N LEU A 331 -4.29 25.96 21.09
CA LEU A 331 -4.43 24.53 21.26
C LEU A 331 -5.39 24.01 20.18
N VAL A 332 -4.94 23.09 19.38
CA VAL A 332 -5.69 22.52 18.25
C VAL A 332 -5.71 21.01 18.37
N GLN A 333 -6.87 20.43 18.16
CA GLN A 333 -7.06 18.99 18.10
C GLN A 333 -7.96 18.65 16.92
N VAL A 334 -7.57 17.64 16.14
CA VAL A 334 -8.42 17.09 15.10
C VAL A 334 -9.13 15.86 15.66
N ASP A 335 -10.45 15.89 15.60
CA ASP A 335 -11.26 14.71 15.90
C ASP A 335 -10.97 13.63 14.84
N PRO A 336 -10.74 12.37 15.23
CA PRO A 336 -10.52 11.26 14.32
C PRO A 336 -11.50 11.19 13.14
N ASP A 337 -12.80 11.36 13.42
CA ASP A 337 -13.86 11.26 12.40
C ASP A 337 -13.84 12.45 11.41
N ASN A 338 -13.25 13.58 11.79
CA ASN A 338 -13.08 14.75 10.94
C ASN A 338 -11.77 14.80 10.18
N ALA A 339 -10.84 13.86 10.43
CA ALA A 339 -9.56 13.81 9.74
C ALA A 339 -9.69 13.73 8.20
N PRO A 340 -10.64 12.96 7.62
CA PRO A 340 -10.83 12.95 6.16
C PRO A 340 -11.23 14.31 5.58
N VAL A 341 -12.02 15.11 6.31
CA VAL A 341 -12.39 16.47 5.90
C VAL A 341 -11.16 17.38 5.90
N VAL A 342 -10.31 17.26 6.91
CA VAL A 342 -9.04 18.01 7.01
C VAL A 342 -8.14 17.73 5.81
N VAL A 343 -7.88 16.45 5.53
CA VAL A 343 -7.02 16.05 4.42
C VAL A 343 -7.62 16.46 3.07
N GLY A 344 -8.92 16.26 2.91
CA GLY A 344 -9.61 16.58 1.67
C GLY A 344 -9.73 18.08 1.38
N SER A 345 -9.85 18.92 2.42
CA SER A 345 -9.99 20.37 2.25
C SER A 345 -8.65 21.09 2.09
N VAL A 346 -7.63 20.69 2.83
CA VAL A 346 -6.39 21.47 2.96
C VAL A 346 -5.13 20.66 2.66
N GLY A 347 -5.17 19.34 2.86
CA GLY A 347 -4.04 18.44 2.65
C GLY A 347 -3.49 17.84 3.93
N GLY A 348 -3.32 18.62 4.99
CA GLY A 348 -2.79 18.15 6.28
C GLY A 348 -2.80 19.20 7.36
N LEU A 349 -2.24 18.86 8.52
CA LEU A 349 -2.19 19.77 9.69
C LEU A 349 -1.29 20.98 9.47
N GLU A 350 -0.16 20.81 8.82
CA GLU A 350 0.77 21.88 8.51
C GLU A 350 0.15 22.92 7.57
N GLU A 351 -0.61 22.47 6.58
CA GLU A 351 -1.34 23.33 5.68
C GLU A 351 -2.48 24.08 6.38
N ILE A 352 -3.14 23.46 7.36
CA ILE A 352 -4.15 24.13 8.20
C ILE A 352 -3.52 25.26 8.99
N GLU A 353 -2.40 25.00 9.65
CA GLU A 353 -1.66 26.00 10.41
C GLU A 353 -1.33 27.22 9.54
N ASN A 354 -0.68 26.97 8.40
CA ASN A 354 -0.15 28.04 7.54
C ASN A 354 -1.23 28.77 6.74
N ARG A 355 -2.23 28.06 6.20
CA ARG A 355 -3.20 28.64 5.26
C ARG A 355 -4.47 29.15 5.91
N ILE A 356 -4.88 28.57 7.03
CA ILE A 356 -6.16 28.87 7.67
C ILE A 356 -5.97 29.52 9.02
N LEU A 357 -5.34 28.84 9.96
CA LEU A 357 -5.33 29.27 11.36
C LEU A 357 -4.47 30.49 11.61
N THR A 358 -3.24 30.51 11.13
CA THR A 358 -2.36 31.66 11.33
C THR A 358 -2.94 32.97 10.76
N PRO A 359 -3.46 33.03 9.51
CA PRO A 359 -4.14 34.22 9.02
C PRO A 359 -5.42 34.57 9.81
N ALA A 360 -6.22 33.56 10.20
CA ALA A 360 -7.45 33.77 10.95
C ALA A 360 -7.18 34.34 12.34
N ILE A 361 -6.25 33.74 13.09
CA ILE A 361 -5.85 34.21 14.42
C ILE A 361 -5.35 35.64 14.36
N ARG A 362 -4.46 35.96 13.40
CA ARG A 362 -3.95 37.32 13.20
C ARG A 362 -5.07 38.32 12.90
N SER A 363 -6.04 37.92 12.06
CA SER A 363 -7.17 38.77 11.73
C SER A 363 -8.09 39.00 12.94
N ILE A 364 -8.46 37.93 13.65
CA ILE A 364 -9.32 38.01 14.83
C ILE A 364 -8.68 38.89 15.93
N VAL A 365 -7.42 38.60 16.26
CA VAL A 365 -6.69 39.34 17.30
C VAL A 365 -6.60 40.83 16.98
N ARG A 366 -6.25 41.18 15.73
CA ARG A 366 -6.20 42.56 15.28
C ARG A 366 -7.56 43.24 15.32
N ASN A 367 -8.61 42.54 14.92
CA ASN A 367 -9.96 43.07 14.90
C ASN A 367 -10.48 43.30 16.34
N VAL A 368 -10.24 42.35 17.26
CA VAL A 368 -10.65 42.47 18.65
C VAL A 368 -9.87 43.60 19.36
N ALA A 369 -8.54 43.64 19.20
CA ALA A 369 -7.70 44.64 19.80
C ALA A 369 -7.94 46.07 19.25
N GLY A 370 -8.31 46.16 17.95
CA GLY A 370 -8.63 47.44 17.30
C GLY A 370 -10.11 47.84 17.40
N ALA A 371 -10.96 47.02 18.02
CA ALA A 371 -12.38 47.30 18.12
C ALA A 371 -12.65 48.47 19.03
N SER A 372 -13.73 49.20 18.75
CA SER A 372 -14.28 50.20 19.65
C SER A 372 -15.59 49.73 20.25
N ILE A 373 -15.78 49.94 21.52
CA ILE A 373 -17.01 49.62 22.23
C ILE A 373 -17.82 50.91 22.46
N ARG A 374 -19.16 50.76 22.36
CA ARG A 374 -20.07 51.84 22.75
C ARG A 374 -20.39 51.65 24.24
N VAL A 375 -19.95 52.59 25.02
CA VAL A 375 -20.23 52.58 26.47
C VAL A 375 -21.30 53.61 26.73
N GLN A 376 -22.39 53.23 27.40
CA GLN A 376 -23.43 54.15 27.80
C GLN A 376 -22.88 55.16 28.81
N ASP A 377 -23.10 56.43 28.55
CA ASP A 377 -22.64 57.48 29.41
C ASP A 377 -23.38 57.38 30.74
N LYS A 378 -22.63 57.63 31.83
CA LYS A 378 -23.17 57.63 33.20
C LYS A 378 -23.02 59.00 33.81
N ASN A 379 -23.97 59.39 34.64
CA ASN A 379 -23.90 60.59 35.47
C ASN A 379 -22.82 60.44 36.53
N ALA A 380 -22.51 61.52 37.26
CA ALA A 380 -21.48 61.48 38.28
C ALA A 380 -21.81 60.55 39.46
N ASP A 381 -23.05 60.18 39.66
CA ASP A 381 -23.56 59.20 40.65
C ASP A 381 -23.56 57.73 40.10
N GLY A 382 -23.07 57.50 38.86
CA GLY A 382 -22.98 56.17 38.27
C GLY A 382 -24.27 55.70 37.60
N THR A 383 -25.34 56.48 37.59
CA THR A 383 -26.59 56.18 36.92
C THR A 383 -26.50 56.41 35.40
N PRO A 384 -27.16 55.60 34.56
CA PRO A 384 -27.17 55.82 33.11
C PRO A 384 -27.79 57.15 32.75
N VAL A 385 -27.20 57.90 31.81
CA VAL A 385 -27.72 59.15 31.28
C VAL A 385 -29.04 58.84 30.51
N GLN A 386 -30.09 59.66 30.73
CA GLN A 386 -31.38 59.59 30.03
C GLN A 386 -31.63 60.95 29.33
N PRO A 387 -31.95 60.98 28.00
CA PRO A 387 -32.02 59.82 27.06
C PRO A 387 -30.63 59.19 26.85
N ALA A 388 -30.59 57.86 26.52
CA ALA A 388 -29.37 57.11 26.45
C ALA A 388 -28.38 57.69 25.41
N THR A 389 -27.27 58.19 25.93
CA THR A 389 -26.11 58.63 25.13
C THR A 389 -24.98 57.58 25.24
N TYR A 390 -24.21 57.43 24.18
CA TYR A 390 -23.13 56.45 24.11
C TYR A 390 -21.83 57.13 23.64
N THR A 391 -20.78 56.96 24.42
CA THR A 391 -19.42 57.32 23.97
C THR A 391 -18.76 56.13 23.34
N VAL A 392 -18.20 56.30 22.13
CA VAL A 392 -17.36 55.29 21.48
C VAL A 392 -15.98 55.36 22.08
N ARG A 393 -15.55 54.25 22.70
CA ARG A 393 -14.19 54.14 23.26
C ARG A 393 -13.45 52.97 22.61
N PRO A 394 -12.15 53.08 22.32
CA PRO A 394 -11.37 51.95 21.94
C PRO A 394 -11.40 50.90 23.05
N THR A 395 -11.47 49.63 22.68
CA THR A 395 -11.36 48.50 23.63
C THR A 395 -9.94 48.57 24.23
N LYS A 396 -9.84 48.72 25.55
CA LYS A 396 -8.54 48.64 26.20
C LYS A 396 -8.10 47.19 26.25
N VAL A 397 -6.85 46.93 25.86
CA VAL A 397 -6.26 45.58 25.94
C VAL A 397 -6.26 45.06 27.39
N LEU A 398 -6.31 45.94 28.39
CA LEU A 398 -6.38 45.60 29.80
C LEU A 398 -7.80 45.23 30.28
N ASP A 399 -8.84 45.38 29.44
CA ASP A 399 -10.24 45.05 29.76
C ASP A 399 -10.66 43.72 29.15
N LEU A 400 -9.74 43.00 28.45
CA LEU A 400 -9.88 41.67 27.89
C LEU A 400 -9.26 40.65 28.87
#